data_e4ecaf158527591b3aec9dcd59ed9acd
#
_entry.id   e4ecaf158527591b3aec9dcd59ed9acd
#
_cell.length_a   1.000
_cell.length_b   1.000
_cell.length_c   1.000
_cell.angle_alpha   90.00
_cell.angle_beta   90.00
_cell.angle_gamma   90.00
#
_symmetry.space_group_name_H-M   'P 1'
#
loop_
_entity.id
_entity.type
_entity.pdbx_description
1 polymer ?
#
loop_
_entity_poly.entity_id
_entity_poly.type
_entity_poly.pdbx_seq_one_letter_code
_entity_poly.pdbx_strand_id
1 'polypeptide(L)'
;MRARVLTVVLLLLLAGCAFDGGRDDGPVTLRFQSLAWQEESVTANKELVAQWNATHADVKVEYVQGSWDSVHDQLLTSFEGGEAPDVIHDASDDLADFAYGGYLADLTDLLPARLKSDIPSRSWQTTTFGDGVYGVPFLQEPRVLVANASWLKRSGVRIPTPEHPWTWPEFRRITRRLSGDGKYGVAWPLKEPVSATLNLSLSAGGQLFHQDADGRVTVRFEDGDAVVPRTVHDQVGVDRSASPTTLGSGGSDTLPGFFGGRYAMVPLGFSYRQQIVQQAPKGFDWQVLPAPAGADGTAQGVSPQTLSVAQDSRHQKEAAAFIDFLLRPKNMVRLALGDWMLPTGAQALADPALHTSKDDWATGAALAAHLRPAPAQFVRGYPEWKDKVATPAFQEYYSGAIGLGELRERLENDGNLVLARYQR
;
A
#
# COMPACT_ATOMS: atom_id res chain seq x y z
N MET A 1 -25.30 32.76 79.19
CA MET A 1 -24.28 33.69 78.68
C MET A 1 -24.44 33.69 77.14
N ARG A 2 -24.60 34.88 76.58
CA ARG A 2 -25.22 35.11 75.27
C ARG A 2 -24.25 34.99 74.11
N ALA A 3 -24.54 34.09 73.14
CA ALA A 3 -23.84 34.01 71.87
C ALA A 3 -24.49 34.90 70.83
N ARG A 4 -23.73 35.83 70.30
CA ARG A 4 -24.17 36.72 69.19
C ARG A 4 -23.91 36.02 67.84
N VAL A 5 -25.01 35.85 67.10
CA VAL A 5 -24.95 35.36 65.70
C VAL A 5 -24.65 36.58 64.83
N LEU A 6 -23.57 36.51 64.05
CA LEU A 6 -23.21 37.52 63.04
C LEU A 6 -23.63 36.98 61.69
N THR A 7 -24.68 37.61 61.09
CA THR A 7 -25.16 37.28 59.76
C THR A 7 -24.33 38.08 58.72
N VAL A 8 -23.54 37.39 57.94
CA VAL A 8 -22.82 37.93 56.78
C VAL A 8 -23.71 37.78 55.54
N VAL A 9 -24.20 38.88 55.00
CA VAL A 9 -24.92 38.96 53.73
C VAL A 9 -23.87 38.97 52.62
N LEU A 10 -23.77 37.87 51.84
CA LEU A 10 -22.92 37.79 50.67
C LEU A 10 -23.68 38.29 49.46
N LEU A 11 -23.36 39.50 48.98
CA LEU A 11 -23.82 40.04 47.72
C LEU A 11 -23.11 39.32 46.58
N LEU A 12 -23.81 38.42 45.89
CA LEU A 12 -23.39 37.83 44.62
C LEU A 12 -23.54 38.89 43.50
N LEU A 13 -22.42 39.50 43.13
CA LEU A 13 -22.29 40.22 41.87
C LEU A 13 -22.28 39.21 40.74
N LEU A 14 -23.37 39.10 40.01
CA LEU A 14 -23.46 38.43 38.71
C LEU A 14 -22.67 39.30 37.72
N ALA A 15 -21.37 39.03 37.61
CA ALA A 15 -20.59 39.42 36.43
C ALA A 15 -20.99 38.50 35.30
N GLY A 16 -21.87 38.96 34.42
CA GLY A 16 -22.14 38.31 33.14
C GLY A 16 -20.84 38.28 32.34
N CYS A 17 -20.17 37.13 32.30
CA CYS A 17 -19.21 36.87 31.25
C CYS A 17 -19.99 36.78 29.93
N ALA A 18 -20.00 37.87 29.17
CA ALA A 18 -20.25 37.81 27.75
C ALA A 18 -19.18 36.82 27.23
N PHE A 19 -19.60 35.64 26.84
CA PHE A 19 -18.82 34.80 25.94
C PHE A 19 -18.73 35.59 24.63
N ASP A 20 -17.73 36.44 24.53
CA ASP A 20 -17.23 36.90 23.25
C ASP A 20 -16.72 35.64 22.56
N GLY A 21 -17.45 35.22 21.55
CA GLY A 21 -16.99 34.14 20.64
C GLY A 21 -15.75 34.64 19.91
N GLY A 22 -14.63 34.74 20.65
CA GLY A 22 -13.34 35.04 20.08
C GLY A 22 -13.09 34.02 18.98
N ARG A 23 -13.05 34.50 17.74
CA ARG A 23 -12.36 33.80 16.68
C ARG A 23 -10.99 33.49 17.27
N ASP A 24 -10.64 32.22 17.24
CA ASP A 24 -9.28 31.76 17.53
C ASP A 24 -8.42 32.34 16.41
N ASP A 25 -7.88 33.56 16.61
CA ASP A 25 -7.09 34.30 15.62
C ASP A 25 -5.66 33.73 15.48
N GLY A 26 -5.42 32.55 16.07
CA GLY A 26 -4.17 31.81 15.90
C GLY A 26 -4.08 31.07 14.55
N PRO A 27 -2.86 30.72 14.10
CA PRO A 27 -2.72 29.93 12.90
C PRO A 27 -3.38 28.54 13.08
N VAL A 28 -4.09 28.09 12.06
CA VAL A 28 -4.63 26.72 11.99
C VAL A 28 -3.46 25.75 12.05
N THR A 29 -3.54 24.72 12.88
CA THR A 29 -2.54 23.65 12.94
C THR A 29 -3.20 22.35 12.48
N LEU A 30 -2.73 21.80 11.35
CA LEU A 30 -3.13 20.51 10.82
C LEU A 30 -2.20 19.42 11.36
N ARG A 31 -2.74 18.30 11.77
CA ARG A 31 -1.96 17.09 12.07
C ARG A 31 -1.89 16.22 10.82
N PHE A 32 -0.69 15.99 10.32
CA PHE A 32 -0.43 15.10 9.17
C PHE A 32 0.23 13.81 9.66
N GLN A 33 -0.50 12.71 9.68
CA GLN A 33 0.05 11.38 9.90
C GLN A 33 0.65 10.84 8.61
N SER A 34 1.94 10.50 8.66
CA SER A 34 2.67 9.89 7.55
C SER A 34 3.13 8.49 7.90
N LEU A 35 2.92 7.53 7.01
CA LEU A 35 3.41 6.16 7.12
C LEU A 35 4.77 5.94 6.44
N ALA A 36 5.44 7.04 6.04
CA ALA A 36 6.82 6.98 5.58
C ALA A 36 7.70 6.30 6.64
N TRP A 37 8.45 5.26 6.26
CA TRP A 37 9.22 4.45 7.21
C TRP A 37 10.70 4.35 6.87
N GLN A 38 11.04 4.54 5.60
CA GLN A 38 12.43 4.60 5.16
C GLN A 38 13.00 5.99 5.48
N GLU A 39 14.26 6.08 5.87
CA GLU A 39 14.89 7.32 6.33
C GLU A 39 14.75 8.47 5.30
N GLU A 40 15.00 8.16 4.01
CA GLU A 40 14.88 9.13 2.93
C GLU A 40 13.43 9.60 2.72
N SER A 41 12.47 8.69 2.87
CA SER A 41 11.03 9.01 2.79
C SER A 41 10.58 9.89 3.95
N VAL A 42 10.95 9.55 5.18
CA VAL A 42 10.67 10.37 6.38
C VAL A 42 11.27 11.77 6.23
N THR A 43 12.50 11.85 5.73
CA THR A 43 13.19 13.12 5.48
C THR A 43 12.45 13.95 4.43
N ALA A 44 12.06 13.35 3.29
CA ALA A 44 11.33 14.05 2.24
C ALA A 44 10.00 14.62 2.74
N ASN A 45 9.23 13.84 3.51
CA ASN A 45 7.97 14.30 4.10
C ASN A 45 8.18 15.47 5.07
N LYS A 46 9.13 15.36 6.00
CA LYS A 46 9.44 16.42 6.98
C LYS A 46 9.91 17.72 6.32
N GLU A 47 10.72 17.62 5.26
CA GLU A 47 11.18 18.79 4.53
C GLU A 47 10.05 19.47 3.75
N LEU A 48 9.11 18.71 3.17
CA LEU A 48 7.93 19.29 2.53
C LEU A 48 7.01 19.97 3.56
N VAL A 49 6.82 19.39 4.74
CA VAL A 49 6.12 20.03 5.86
C VAL A 49 6.81 21.32 6.27
N ALA A 50 8.14 21.31 6.41
CA ALA A 50 8.91 22.52 6.74
C ALA A 50 8.78 23.60 5.65
N GLN A 51 8.81 23.21 4.37
CA GLN A 51 8.60 24.12 3.24
C GLN A 51 7.19 24.72 3.23
N TRP A 52 6.15 23.93 3.49
CA TRP A 52 4.80 24.43 3.68
C TRP A 52 4.76 25.45 4.80
N ASN A 53 5.26 25.09 5.97
CA ASN A 53 5.23 25.93 7.16
C ASN A 53 6.01 27.26 6.98
N ALA A 54 7.05 27.27 6.16
CA ALA A 54 7.81 28.49 5.84
C ALA A 54 7.04 29.46 4.93
N THR A 55 6.11 28.94 4.11
CA THR A 55 5.41 29.74 3.08
C THR A 55 3.94 30.03 3.44
N HIS A 56 3.38 29.39 4.46
CA HIS A 56 1.99 29.56 4.90
C HIS A 56 1.97 29.99 6.38
N ALA A 57 1.75 31.30 6.63
CA ALA A 57 1.76 31.84 7.99
C ALA A 57 0.53 31.40 8.79
N ASP A 58 -0.62 31.33 8.13
CA ASP A 58 -1.94 31.14 8.75
C ASP A 58 -2.32 29.66 8.91
N VAL A 59 -1.61 28.74 8.21
CA VAL A 59 -1.86 27.30 8.28
C VAL A 59 -0.54 26.55 8.48
N LYS A 60 -0.35 25.97 9.65
CA LYS A 60 0.81 25.16 9.99
C LYS A 60 0.46 23.67 9.93
N VAL A 61 1.45 22.85 9.66
CA VAL A 61 1.32 21.39 9.67
C VAL A 61 2.30 20.79 10.68
N GLU A 62 1.76 19.96 11.55
CA GLU A 62 2.51 19.10 12.46
C GLU A 62 2.67 17.71 11.82
N TYR A 63 3.92 17.28 11.66
CA TYR A 63 4.22 15.93 11.17
C TYR A 63 4.08 14.91 12.29
N VAL A 64 3.21 13.93 12.09
CA VAL A 64 3.00 12.81 13.01
C VAL A 64 3.50 11.53 12.35
N GLN A 65 4.47 10.86 12.97
CA GLN A 65 4.97 9.58 12.47
C GLN A 65 3.99 8.47 12.81
N GLY A 66 3.45 7.82 11.80
CA GLY A 66 2.67 6.58 11.91
C GLY A 66 3.50 5.34 11.60
N SER A 67 2.85 4.19 11.63
CA SER A 67 3.42 2.87 11.29
C SER A 67 2.43 2.10 10.44
N TRP A 68 2.93 1.29 9.51
CA TRP A 68 2.11 0.35 8.74
C TRP A 68 1.57 -0.81 9.58
N ASP A 69 2.18 -1.08 10.75
CA ASP A 69 1.72 -2.14 11.63
C ASP A 69 0.34 -1.80 12.22
N SER A 70 -0.67 -2.61 11.89
CA SER A 70 -2.06 -2.45 12.39
C SER A 70 -2.65 -1.05 12.12
N VAL A 71 -2.27 -0.38 11.03
CA VAL A 71 -2.71 0.98 10.72
C VAL A 71 -4.24 1.09 10.64
N HIS A 72 -4.91 0.11 10.04
CA HIS A 72 -6.37 0.08 9.94
C HIS A 72 -7.04 0.18 11.32
N ASP A 73 -6.66 -0.67 12.26
CA ASP A 73 -7.23 -0.68 13.62
C ASP A 73 -6.90 0.58 14.41
N GLN A 74 -5.67 1.11 14.23
CA GLN A 74 -5.25 2.36 14.85
C GLN A 74 -6.06 3.56 14.34
N LEU A 75 -6.27 3.66 13.03
CA LEU A 75 -7.08 4.70 12.43
C LEU A 75 -8.54 4.59 12.86
N LEU A 76 -9.12 3.38 12.83
CA LEU A 76 -10.49 3.17 13.29
C LEU A 76 -10.67 3.61 14.75
N THR A 77 -9.74 3.24 15.62
CA THR A 77 -9.75 3.68 17.03
C THR A 77 -9.65 5.20 17.15
N SER A 78 -8.82 5.85 16.34
CA SER A 78 -8.65 7.30 16.37
C SER A 78 -9.87 8.05 15.84
N PHE A 79 -10.54 7.51 14.82
CA PHE A 79 -11.82 8.05 14.32
C PHE A 79 -12.91 7.98 15.38
N GLU A 80 -13.09 6.81 15.98
CA GLU A 80 -14.12 6.63 17.04
C GLU A 80 -13.82 7.44 18.30
N GLY A 81 -12.54 7.67 18.59
CA GLY A 81 -12.10 8.50 19.72
C GLY A 81 -12.16 10.02 19.47
N GLY A 82 -12.42 10.46 18.23
CA GLY A 82 -12.37 11.89 17.86
C GLY A 82 -10.95 12.49 17.88
N GLU A 83 -9.92 11.63 17.76
CA GLU A 83 -8.49 11.99 17.81
C GLU A 83 -7.79 11.76 16.45
N ALA A 84 -8.58 11.63 15.38
CA ALA A 84 -8.02 11.41 14.05
C ALA A 84 -7.13 12.58 13.59
N PRO A 85 -6.01 12.31 12.87
CA PRO A 85 -5.25 13.38 12.22
C PRO A 85 -6.06 14.02 11.09
N ASP A 86 -5.82 15.31 10.80
CA ASP A 86 -6.51 16.02 9.73
C ASP A 86 -6.18 15.45 8.35
N VAL A 87 -4.90 15.14 8.11
CA VAL A 87 -4.43 14.52 6.88
C VAL A 87 -3.85 13.16 7.20
N ILE A 88 -4.33 12.15 6.50
CA ILE A 88 -4.05 10.74 6.73
C ILE A 88 -3.33 10.16 5.53
N HIS A 89 -2.14 9.60 5.74
CA HIS A 89 -1.45 8.76 4.77
C HIS A 89 -1.79 7.29 5.07
N ASP A 90 -2.32 6.58 4.07
CA ASP A 90 -2.71 5.18 4.17
C ASP A 90 -2.62 4.47 2.82
N ALA A 91 -2.93 3.17 2.78
CA ALA A 91 -3.12 2.42 1.55
C ALA A 91 -4.58 2.50 1.09
N SER A 92 -4.77 2.42 -0.23
CA SER A 92 -6.12 2.55 -0.82
C SER A 92 -7.05 1.37 -0.53
N ASP A 93 -6.54 0.23 -0.11
CA ASP A 93 -7.35 -0.95 0.22
C ASP A 93 -8.08 -0.85 1.58
N ASP A 94 -7.72 0.10 2.44
CA ASP A 94 -8.44 0.41 3.67
C ASP A 94 -9.57 1.45 3.46
N LEU A 95 -9.47 2.25 2.37
CA LEU A 95 -10.37 3.39 2.17
C LEU A 95 -11.85 3.00 2.04
N ALA A 96 -12.18 1.82 1.50
CA ALA A 96 -13.57 1.40 1.36
C ALA A 96 -14.28 1.37 2.72
N ASP A 97 -13.65 0.77 3.73
CA ASP A 97 -14.22 0.67 5.07
C ASP A 97 -14.36 2.05 5.71
N PHE A 98 -13.36 2.91 5.58
CA PHE A 98 -13.38 4.25 6.16
C PHE A 98 -14.36 5.20 5.45
N ALA A 99 -14.46 5.13 4.11
CA ALA A 99 -15.40 5.94 3.34
C ALA A 99 -16.85 5.57 3.65
N TYR A 100 -17.19 4.27 3.61
CA TYR A 100 -18.53 3.81 3.95
C TYR A 100 -18.87 3.92 5.44
N GLY A 101 -17.86 3.92 6.31
CA GLY A 101 -17.99 4.22 7.74
C GLY A 101 -18.26 5.69 8.04
N GLY A 102 -18.09 6.59 7.03
CA GLY A 102 -18.28 8.03 7.19
C GLY A 102 -17.12 8.71 7.93
N TYR A 103 -15.96 8.10 7.98
CA TYR A 103 -14.78 8.63 8.66
C TYR A 103 -13.94 9.58 7.80
N LEU A 104 -14.11 9.56 6.48
CA LEU A 104 -13.34 10.37 5.54
C LEU A 104 -14.20 11.45 4.89
N ALA A 105 -13.62 12.63 4.70
CA ALA A 105 -14.23 13.74 3.98
C ALA A 105 -14.30 13.46 2.48
N ASP A 106 -15.39 13.86 1.85
CA ASP A 106 -15.49 13.87 0.39
C ASP A 106 -14.65 15.03 -0.18
N LEU A 107 -13.63 14.70 -0.93
CA LEU A 107 -12.69 15.63 -1.54
C LEU A 107 -13.12 16.10 -2.94
N THR A 108 -14.28 15.66 -3.45
CA THR A 108 -14.71 15.88 -4.82
C THR A 108 -14.64 17.36 -5.22
N ASP A 109 -15.12 18.26 -4.37
CA ASP A 109 -15.13 19.70 -4.64
C ASP A 109 -13.96 20.46 -4.03
N LEU A 110 -13.13 19.78 -3.22
CA LEU A 110 -11.98 20.38 -2.54
C LEU A 110 -10.69 20.31 -3.35
N LEU A 111 -10.60 19.37 -4.29
CA LEU A 111 -9.39 19.14 -5.09
C LEU A 111 -9.35 19.99 -6.36
N PRO A 112 -8.20 20.61 -6.70
CA PRO A 112 -8.09 21.43 -7.91
C PRO A 112 -8.13 20.57 -9.18
N ALA A 113 -8.68 21.14 -10.25
CA ALA A 113 -8.83 20.49 -11.56
C ALA A 113 -7.50 19.93 -12.13
N ARG A 114 -6.37 20.64 -11.89
CA ARG A 114 -5.06 20.19 -12.35
C ARG A 114 -4.66 18.82 -11.76
N LEU A 115 -4.94 18.59 -10.48
CA LEU A 115 -4.62 17.33 -9.81
C LEU A 115 -5.49 16.19 -10.35
N LYS A 116 -6.79 16.47 -10.54
CA LYS A 116 -7.73 15.51 -11.12
C LYS A 116 -7.35 15.10 -12.56
N SER A 117 -6.78 16.02 -13.35
CA SER A 117 -6.38 15.75 -14.72
C SER A 117 -4.99 15.10 -14.85
N ASP A 118 -4.09 15.30 -13.88
CA ASP A 118 -2.73 14.76 -13.92
C ASP A 118 -2.69 13.28 -13.50
N ILE A 119 -3.52 12.87 -12.55
CA ILE A 119 -3.61 11.49 -12.09
C ILE A 119 -4.55 10.70 -13.02
N PRO A 120 -4.12 9.55 -13.57
CA PRO A 120 -4.94 8.73 -14.45
C PRO A 120 -6.24 8.23 -13.80
N SER A 121 -7.32 8.11 -14.58
CA SER A 121 -8.63 7.66 -14.07
C SER A 121 -8.58 6.31 -13.36
N ARG A 122 -7.74 5.38 -13.84
CA ARG A 122 -7.54 4.08 -13.17
C ARG A 122 -7.00 4.19 -11.74
N SER A 123 -6.19 5.22 -11.46
CA SER A 123 -5.72 5.47 -10.09
C SER A 123 -6.82 6.10 -9.24
N TRP A 124 -7.62 7.01 -9.79
CA TRP A 124 -8.77 7.57 -9.10
C TRP A 124 -9.82 6.51 -8.74
N GLN A 125 -9.98 5.47 -9.56
CA GLN A 125 -10.87 4.36 -9.25
C GLN A 125 -10.56 3.72 -7.89
N THR A 126 -9.32 3.79 -7.42
CA THR A 126 -8.92 3.20 -6.14
C THR A 126 -9.36 4.01 -4.92
N THR A 127 -9.85 5.22 -5.10
CA THR A 127 -10.22 6.15 -4.03
C THR A 127 -11.60 6.77 -4.20
N THR A 128 -12.36 6.31 -5.20
CA THR A 128 -13.72 6.79 -5.50
C THR A 128 -14.73 5.74 -5.09
N PHE A 129 -15.67 6.11 -4.22
CA PHE A 129 -16.74 5.25 -3.74
C PHE A 129 -18.09 5.97 -3.91
N GLY A 130 -19.03 5.37 -4.64
CA GLY A 130 -20.22 6.07 -5.12
C GLY A 130 -19.83 7.26 -5.99
N ASP A 131 -20.34 8.45 -5.68
CA ASP A 131 -20.03 9.70 -6.39
C ASP A 131 -18.89 10.50 -5.73
N GLY A 132 -18.38 10.08 -4.56
CA GLY A 132 -17.40 10.80 -3.77
C GLY A 132 -15.96 10.30 -3.94
N VAL A 133 -14.99 11.22 -3.76
CA VAL A 133 -13.56 10.96 -3.75
C VAL A 133 -13.04 11.09 -2.33
N TYR A 134 -12.56 9.99 -1.74
CA TYR A 134 -12.20 9.93 -0.31
C TYR A 134 -10.69 9.86 -0.04
N GLY A 135 -9.89 9.95 -1.07
CA GLY A 135 -8.44 10.02 -0.97
C GLY A 135 -7.81 10.41 -2.31
N VAL A 136 -6.57 10.88 -2.26
CA VAL A 136 -5.77 11.17 -3.45
C VAL A 136 -4.67 10.14 -3.57
N PRO A 137 -4.68 9.26 -4.59
CA PRO A 137 -3.62 8.30 -4.79
C PRO A 137 -2.35 9.03 -5.23
N PHE A 138 -1.20 8.77 -4.59
CA PHE A 138 0.01 9.55 -4.89
C PHE A 138 1.25 8.71 -5.19
N LEU A 139 1.44 7.56 -4.53
CA LEU A 139 2.54 6.64 -4.80
C LEU A 139 2.02 5.24 -5.07
N GLN A 140 2.71 4.52 -5.94
CA GLN A 140 2.38 3.15 -6.32
C GLN A 140 3.65 2.36 -6.63
N GLU A 141 3.59 1.04 -6.47
CA GLU A 141 4.73 0.19 -6.81
C GLU A 141 4.31 -1.11 -7.51
N PRO A 142 5.01 -1.51 -8.57
CA PRO A 142 4.87 -2.85 -9.12
C PRO A 142 5.49 -3.89 -8.19
N ARG A 143 4.96 -5.11 -8.21
CA ARG A 143 5.67 -6.28 -7.75
C ARG A 143 6.69 -6.68 -8.80
N VAL A 144 7.90 -6.97 -8.37
CA VAL A 144 9.03 -7.27 -9.25
C VAL A 144 9.79 -8.51 -8.75
N LEU A 145 10.61 -9.09 -9.62
CA LEU A 145 11.59 -10.07 -9.19
C LEU A 145 12.94 -9.37 -9.03
N VAL A 146 13.43 -9.25 -7.80
CA VAL A 146 14.83 -8.85 -7.60
C VAL A 146 15.72 -10.07 -7.79
N ALA A 147 16.70 -9.96 -8.65
CA ALA A 147 17.51 -11.10 -9.10
C ALA A 147 19.01 -10.87 -8.93
N ASN A 148 19.73 -11.91 -8.57
CA ASN A 148 21.19 -11.95 -8.63
C ASN A 148 21.64 -12.05 -10.10
N ALA A 149 22.03 -10.91 -10.69
CA ALA A 149 22.34 -10.77 -12.10
C ALA A 149 23.49 -11.68 -12.53
N SER A 150 24.55 -11.73 -11.73
CA SER A 150 25.69 -12.62 -11.96
C SER A 150 25.28 -14.10 -11.97
N TRP A 151 24.37 -14.52 -11.10
CA TRP A 151 23.89 -15.91 -11.09
C TRP A 151 23.09 -16.23 -12.36
N LEU A 152 22.12 -15.39 -12.73
CA LEU A 152 21.34 -15.58 -13.96
C LEU A 152 22.24 -15.65 -15.19
N LYS A 153 23.21 -14.73 -15.30
CA LYS A 153 24.18 -14.69 -16.41
C LYS A 153 24.99 -16.00 -16.53
N ARG A 154 25.56 -16.46 -15.40
CA ARG A 154 26.31 -17.72 -15.39
C ARG A 154 25.46 -18.93 -15.75
N SER A 155 24.19 -18.89 -15.45
CA SER A 155 23.25 -19.98 -15.77
C SER A 155 22.73 -19.93 -17.21
N GLY A 156 23.09 -18.92 -18.00
CA GLY A 156 22.64 -18.77 -19.39
C GLY A 156 21.12 -18.65 -19.52
N VAL A 157 20.47 -18.01 -18.53
CA VAL A 157 19.03 -17.76 -18.55
C VAL A 157 18.75 -16.48 -19.32
N ARG A 158 17.74 -16.49 -20.21
CA ARG A 158 17.25 -15.27 -20.86
C ARG A 158 16.76 -14.29 -19.79
N ILE A 159 17.29 -13.08 -19.80
CA ILE A 159 16.81 -12.01 -18.93
C ILE A 159 15.49 -11.46 -19.48
N PRO A 160 14.41 -11.42 -18.71
CA PRO A 160 13.15 -10.87 -19.17
C PRO A 160 13.19 -9.33 -19.15
N THR A 161 12.42 -8.71 -20.04
CA THR A 161 12.17 -7.27 -20.05
C THR A 161 10.67 -7.00 -19.90
N PRO A 162 10.21 -5.77 -19.61
CA PRO A 162 8.78 -5.46 -19.58
C PRO A 162 8.03 -5.84 -20.86
N GLU A 163 8.70 -5.75 -22.03
CA GLU A 163 8.14 -6.10 -23.35
C GLU A 163 8.17 -7.61 -23.62
N HIS A 164 9.14 -8.32 -23.01
CA HIS A 164 9.37 -9.75 -23.17
C HIS A 164 9.53 -10.45 -21.83
N PRO A 165 8.50 -10.45 -20.96
CA PRO A 165 8.54 -11.09 -19.66
C PRO A 165 8.69 -12.61 -19.77
N TRP A 166 8.98 -13.28 -18.68
CA TRP A 166 8.76 -14.72 -18.58
C TRP A 166 7.28 -14.98 -18.37
N THR A 167 6.79 -16.11 -18.89
CA THR A 167 5.48 -16.64 -18.47
C THR A 167 5.59 -17.36 -17.12
N TRP A 168 4.47 -17.59 -16.42
CA TRP A 168 4.45 -18.37 -15.18
C TRP A 168 5.07 -19.77 -15.35
N PRO A 169 4.76 -20.54 -16.42
CA PRO A 169 5.45 -21.81 -16.69
C PRO A 169 6.96 -21.67 -16.97
N GLU A 170 7.39 -20.61 -17.66
CA GLU A 170 8.81 -20.34 -17.87
C GLU A 170 9.52 -20.01 -16.56
N PHE A 171 8.93 -19.14 -15.73
CA PHE A 171 9.46 -18.79 -14.42
C PHE A 171 9.64 -20.04 -13.55
N ARG A 172 8.64 -20.91 -13.47
CA ARG A 172 8.72 -22.17 -12.75
C ARG A 172 9.86 -23.06 -13.27
N ARG A 173 10.00 -23.20 -14.59
CA ARG A 173 11.09 -23.99 -15.21
C ARG A 173 12.47 -23.37 -14.91
N ILE A 174 12.58 -22.05 -14.95
CA ILE A 174 13.81 -21.32 -14.66
C ILE A 174 14.21 -21.49 -13.19
N THR A 175 13.29 -21.32 -12.25
CA THR A 175 13.59 -21.50 -10.83
C THR A 175 14.08 -22.92 -10.53
N ARG A 176 13.49 -23.95 -11.14
CA ARG A 176 14.00 -25.33 -11.05
C ARG A 176 15.45 -25.47 -11.56
N ARG A 177 15.74 -24.86 -12.72
CA ARG A 177 17.10 -24.90 -13.32
C ARG A 177 18.14 -24.21 -12.43
N LEU A 178 17.72 -23.17 -11.69
CA LEU A 178 18.59 -22.40 -10.80
C LEU A 178 18.75 -23.03 -9.41
N SER A 179 18.05 -24.13 -9.12
CA SER A 179 18.05 -24.78 -7.81
C SER A 179 18.97 -25.97 -7.77
N GLY A 180 19.49 -26.28 -6.60
CA GLY A 180 20.38 -27.41 -6.33
C GLY A 180 21.43 -27.04 -5.29
N ASP A 181 22.08 -28.02 -4.70
CA ASP A 181 23.16 -27.86 -3.73
C ASP A 181 22.82 -26.93 -2.55
N GLY A 182 21.59 -27.04 -2.04
CA GLY A 182 21.09 -26.21 -0.93
C GLY A 182 20.74 -24.77 -1.31
N LYS A 183 20.70 -24.47 -2.62
CA LYS A 183 20.31 -23.17 -3.18
C LYS A 183 18.97 -23.26 -3.88
N TYR A 184 18.26 -22.15 -3.93
CA TYR A 184 16.92 -22.07 -4.49
C TYR A 184 16.83 -21.03 -5.61
N GLY A 185 16.06 -21.33 -6.63
CA GLY A 185 15.80 -20.40 -7.73
C GLY A 185 14.99 -19.17 -7.28
N VAL A 186 14.17 -19.33 -6.24
CA VAL A 186 13.36 -18.23 -5.69
C VAL A 186 13.19 -18.35 -4.17
N ALA A 187 12.98 -17.24 -3.51
CA ALA A 187 12.52 -17.16 -2.12
C ALA A 187 11.27 -16.27 -2.06
N TRP A 188 10.15 -16.85 -1.66
CA TRP A 188 8.89 -16.12 -1.52
C TRP A 188 8.72 -15.61 -0.09
N PRO A 189 8.69 -14.27 0.15
CA PRO A 189 8.35 -13.71 1.46
C PRO A 189 6.82 -13.72 1.64
N LEU A 190 6.30 -14.74 2.31
CA LEU A 190 4.85 -15.01 2.41
C LEU A 190 4.32 -14.92 3.84
N LYS A 191 4.94 -14.09 4.70
CA LYS A 191 4.36 -13.75 6.00
C LYS A 191 2.96 -13.14 5.83
N GLU A 192 2.82 -12.28 4.82
CA GLU A 192 1.54 -11.68 4.41
C GLU A 192 1.31 -11.98 2.91
N PRO A 193 0.75 -13.16 2.58
CA PRO A 193 0.73 -13.65 1.21
C PRO A 193 -0.34 -12.99 0.34
N VAL A 194 -1.40 -12.45 0.92
CA VAL A 194 -2.66 -12.14 0.22
C VAL A 194 -2.46 -11.10 -0.87
N SER A 195 -1.97 -9.89 -0.52
CA SER A 195 -1.81 -8.81 -1.50
C SER A 195 -0.92 -9.20 -2.67
N ALA A 196 0.22 -9.88 -2.39
CA ALA A 196 1.12 -10.32 -3.45
C ALA A 196 0.46 -11.34 -4.36
N THR A 197 -0.28 -12.31 -3.79
CA THR A 197 -0.98 -13.36 -4.53
C THR A 197 -2.06 -12.76 -5.42
N LEU A 198 -2.96 -11.97 -4.87
CA LEU A 198 -4.08 -11.38 -5.63
C LEU A 198 -3.59 -10.44 -6.73
N ASN A 199 -2.64 -9.57 -6.40
CA ASN A 199 -2.13 -8.59 -7.35
C ASN A 199 -1.41 -9.23 -8.53
N LEU A 200 -0.66 -10.30 -8.32
CA LEU A 200 0.01 -11.04 -9.39
C LEU A 200 -0.95 -11.92 -10.19
N SER A 201 -2.04 -12.41 -9.58
CA SER A 201 -3.04 -13.25 -10.25
C SER A 201 -3.77 -12.52 -11.37
N LEU A 202 -3.84 -11.16 -11.34
CA LEU A 202 -4.40 -10.37 -12.44
C LEU A 202 -3.74 -10.65 -13.79
N SER A 203 -2.43 -10.97 -13.82
CA SER A 203 -1.73 -11.36 -15.04
C SER A 203 -2.32 -12.60 -15.70
N ALA A 204 -2.95 -13.46 -14.92
CA ALA A 204 -3.56 -14.72 -15.34
C ALA A 204 -5.10 -14.64 -15.44
N GLY A 205 -5.69 -13.44 -15.35
CA GLY A 205 -7.13 -13.23 -15.36
C GLY A 205 -7.83 -13.50 -14.03
N GLY A 206 -7.07 -13.64 -12.93
CA GLY A 206 -7.65 -13.79 -11.59
C GLY A 206 -8.29 -12.48 -11.12
N GLN A 207 -9.50 -12.56 -10.58
CA GLN A 207 -10.21 -11.39 -10.04
C GLN A 207 -10.70 -11.60 -8.62
N LEU A 208 -10.87 -12.83 -8.18
CA LEU A 208 -11.34 -13.31 -6.89
C LEU A 208 -12.63 -12.66 -6.36
N PHE A 209 -12.72 -11.33 -6.33
CA PHE A 209 -13.88 -10.57 -5.86
C PHE A 209 -14.78 -10.19 -7.05
N HIS A 210 -16.03 -10.58 -6.98
CA HIS A 210 -17.04 -10.33 -8.01
C HIS A 210 -18.17 -9.49 -7.43
N GLN A 211 -18.39 -8.32 -8.03
CA GLN A 211 -19.47 -7.42 -7.64
C GLN A 211 -20.69 -7.67 -8.56
N ASP A 212 -21.86 -7.86 -7.98
CA ASP A 212 -23.11 -7.97 -8.72
C ASP A 212 -23.72 -6.59 -9.04
N ALA A 213 -24.86 -6.59 -9.73
CA ALA A 213 -25.56 -5.37 -10.14
C ALA A 213 -26.06 -4.52 -8.95
N ASP A 214 -26.27 -5.15 -7.80
CA ASP A 214 -26.73 -4.49 -6.56
C ASP A 214 -25.53 -4.00 -5.71
N GLY A 215 -24.31 -4.15 -6.22
CA GLY A 215 -23.09 -3.73 -5.54
C GLY A 215 -22.56 -4.73 -4.51
N ARG A 216 -23.21 -5.90 -4.38
CA ARG A 216 -22.78 -6.94 -3.44
C ARG A 216 -21.54 -7.65 -3.97
N VAL A 217 -20.53 -7.78 -3.12
CA VAL A 217 -19.29 -8.47 -3.45
C VAL A 217 -19.31 -9.91 -2.93
N THR A 218 -18.88 -10.84 -3.77
CA THR A 218 -18.70 -12.25 -3.43
C THR A 218 -17.31 -12.73 -3.82
N VAL A 219 -16.77 -13.65 -3.04
CA VAL A 219 -15.51 -14.35 -3.36
C VAL A 219 -15.83 -15.55 -4.24
N ARG A 220 -15.11 -15.66 -5.37
CA ARG A 220 -15.10 -16.84 -6.25
C ARG A 220 -13.66 -17.09 -6.66
N PHE A 221 -13.16 -18.28 -6.36
CA PHE A 221 -11.80 -18.66 -6.67
C PHE A 221 -11.76 -19.46 -7.98
N GLU A 222 -11.38 -18.80 -9.06
CA GLU A 222 -11.39 -19.34 -10.42
C GLU A 222 -9.98 -19.82 -10.85
N ASP A 223 -9.86 -20.33 -12.08
CA ASP A 223 -8.57 -20.87 -12.56
C ASP A 223 -7.47 -19.82 -12.69
N GLY A 224 -7.83 -18.58 -13.03
CA GLY A 224 -6.90 -17.44 -13.05
C GLY A 224 -6.32 -17.14 -11.67
N ASP A 225 -7.15 -17.19 -10.63
CA ASP A 225 -6.74 -16.99 -9.24
C ASP A 225 -5.78 -18.08 -8.75
N ALA A 226 -5.92 -19.28 -9.30
CA ALA A 226 -5.12 -20.45 -8.91
C ALA A 226 -3.70 -20.47 -9.50
N VAL A 227 -3.39 -19.67 -10.53
CA VAL A 227 -2.08 -19.72 -11.23
C VAL A 227 -0.93 -19.41 -10.31
N VAL A 228 -1.02 -18.29 -9.58
CA VAL A 228 0.05 -17.87 -8.64
C VAL A 228 0.15 -18.82 -7.45
N PRO A 229 -0.94 -19.13 -6.72
CA PRO A 229 -0.89 -20.10 -5.62
C PRO A 229 -0.32 -21.46 -6.01
N ARG A 230 -0.77 -22.03 -7.11
CA ARG A 230 -0.23 -23.33 -7.61
C ARG A 230 1.27 -23.22 -7.92
N THR A 231 1.68 -22.11 -8.55
CA THR A 231 3.12 -21.95 -8.87
C THR A 231 3.98 -21.93 -7.60
N VAL A 232 3.57 -21.17 -6.59
CA VAL A 232 4.29 -21.10 -5.31
C VAL A 232 4.30 -22.47 -4.61
N HIS A 233 3.14 -23.09 -4.45
CA HIS A 233 2.98 -24.41 -3.83
C HIS A 233 3.86 -25.45 -4.51
N ASP A 234 3.84 -25.50 -5.85
CA ASP A 234 4.63 -26.46 -6.60
C ASP A 234 6.13 -26.19 -6.51
N GLN A 235 6.55 -24.92 -6.50
CA GLN A 235 7.95 -24.55 -6.32
C GLN A 235 8.46 -24.95 -4.93
N VAL A 236 7.64 -24.89 -3.89
CA VAL A 236 8.01 -25.30 -2.52
C VAL A 236 7.99 -26.81 -2.38
N GLY A 237 6.86 -27.45 -2.68
CA GLY A 237 6.62 -28.86 -2.34
C GLY A 237 7.07 -29.86 -3.40
N VAL A 238 6.81 -29.55 -4.69
CA VAL A 238 7.05 -30.47 -5.81
C VAL A 238 8.44 -30.28 -6.40
N ASP A 239 8.73 -29.06 -6.86
CA ASP A 239 9.96 -28.73 -7.57
C ASP A 239 11.15 -28.51 -6.63
N ARG A 240 10.89 -28.19 -5.38
CA ARG A 240 11.89 -27.79 -4.37
C ARG A 240 12.79 -26.65 -4.87
N SER A 241 12.21 -25.76 -5.66
CA SER A 241 12.89 -24.63 -6.28
C SER A 241 12.64 -23.31 -5.55
N ALA A 242 11.70 -23.28 -4.60
CA ALA A 242 11.52 -22.20 -3.65
C ALA A 242 11.97 -22.62 -2.25
N SER A 243 12.54 -21.67 -1.51
CA SER A 243 12.96 -21.90 -0.13
C SER A 243 11.75 -22.05 0.81
N PRO A 244 11.58 -23.19 1.51
CA PRO A 244 10.48 -23.34 2.46
C PRO A 244 10.64 -22.45 3.71
N THR A 245 11.87 -22.02 4.03
CA THR A 245 12.15 -21.21 5.22
C THR A 245 11.69 -19.76 5.10
N THR A 246 11.27 -19.32 3.90
CA THR A 246 10.84 -17.94 3.65
C THR A 246 9.33 -17.77 3.64
N LEU A 247 8.57 -18.86 3.79
CA LEU A 247 7.10 -18.80 3.82
C LEU A 247 6.54 -17.93 4.96
N GLY A 248 7.20 -17.93 6.11
CA GLY A 248 6.84 -17.06 7.25
C GLY A 248 7.66 -15.78 7.35
N SER A 249 8.45 -15.44 6.33
CA SER A 249 9.33 -14.26 6.32
C SER A 249 8.68 -13.08 5.66
N GLY A 250 8.99 -11.87 6.15
CA GLY A 250 8.74 -10.62 5.42
C GLY A 250 9.79 -10.38 4.33
N GLY A 251 9.57 -9.35 3.51
CA GLY A 251 10.48 -9.02 2.41
C GLY A 251 11.92 -8.78 2.87
N SER A 252 12.11 -7.94 3.89
CA SER A 252 13.43 -7.61 4.46
C SER A 252 14.17 -8.83 5.01
N ASP A 253 13.44 -9.80 5.58
CA ASP A 253 14.02 -11.01 6.18
C ASP A 253 14.66 -11.94 5.14
N THR A 254 14.28 -11.80 3.87
CA THR A 254 14.86 -12.61 2.77
C THR A 254 16.18 -12.06 2.25
N LEU A 255 16.47 -10.78 2.47
CA LEU A 255 17.64 -10.10 1.90
C LEU A 255 18.99 -10.72 2.34
N PRO A 256 19.23 -11.07 3.61
CA PRO A 256 20.49 -11.70 3.99
C PRO A 256 20.76 -13.02 3.24
N GLY A 257 19.73 -13.84 3.03
CA GLY A 257 19.85 -15.06 2.24
C GLY A 257 20.09 -14.80 0.75
N PHE A 258 19.49 -13.74 0.21
CA PHE A 258 19.70 -13.29 -1.17
C PHE A 258 21.14 -12.79 -1.37
N PHE A 259 21.64 -11.95 -0.49
CA PHE A 259 23.03 -11.48 -0.51
C PHE A 259 24.06 -12.61 -0.30
N GLY A 260 23.71 -13.59 0.53
CA GLY A 260 24.51 -14.78 0.76
C GLY A 260 24.47 -15.81 -0.39
N GLY A 261 23.71 -15.53 -1.47
CA GLY A 261 23.63 -16.39 -2.64
C GLY A 261 22.88 -17.70 -2.37
N ARG A 262 21.94 -17.74 -1.42
CA ARG A 262 21.03 -18.86 -1.20
C ARG A 262 19.84 -18.84 -2.16
N TYR A 263 19.45 -17.66 -2.64
CA TYR A 263 18.33 -17.45 -3.53
C TYR A 263 18.80 -16.73 -4.79
N ALA A 264 18.36 -17.19 -5.96
CA ALA A 264 18.65 -16.51 -7.22
C ALA A 264 17.74 -15.28 -7.40
N MET A 265 16.51 -15.34 -6.92
CA MET A 265 15.50 -14.28 -7.05
C MET A 265 14.65 -14.19 -5.80
N VAL A 266 14.11 -12.99 -5.56
CA VAL A 266 13.11 -12.71 -4.51
C VAL A 266 12.01 -11.81 -5.10
N PRO A 267 10.74 -12.23 -5.09
CA PRO A 267 9.61 -11.38 -5.45
C PRO A 267 9.38 -10.35 -4.34
N LEU A 268 9.50 -9.06 -4.68
CA LEU A 268 9.39 -7.95 -3.73
C LEU A 268 8.59 -6.79 -4.34
N GLY A 269 8.19 -5.83 -3.50
CA GLY A 269 7.78 -4.52 -3.96
C GLY A 269 8.98 -3.75 -4.53
N PHE A 270 8.71 -2.85 -5.45
CA PHE A 270 9.75 -2.08 -6.13
C PHE A 270 10.56 -1.18 -5.19
N SER A 271 9.98 -0.76 -4.07
CA SER A 271 10.61 0.06 -3.03
C SER A 271 11.74 -0.65 -2.27
N TYR A 272 11.74 -1.98 -2.22
CA TYR A 272 12.80 -2.74 -1.53
C TYR A 272 14.20 -2.53 -2.12
N ARG A 273 14.30 -1.97 -3.33
CA ARG A 273 15.59 -1.59 -3.94
C ARG A 273 16.41 -0.67 -3.03
N GLN A 274 15.77 0.18 -2.25
CA GLN A 274 16.48 1.03 -1.28
C GLN A 274 17.26 0.19 -0.28
N GLN A 275 16.63 -0.79 0.35
CA GLN A 275 17.31 -1.67 1.30
C GLN A 275 18.44 -2.47 0.62
N ILE A 276 18.23 -2.89 -0.63
CA ILE A 276 19.25 -3.62 -1.39
C ILE A 276 20.47 -2.72 -1.62
N VAL A 277 20.27 -1.48 -2.07
CA VAL A 277 21.37 -0.52 -2.27
C VAL A 277 22.13 -0.25 -0.97
N GLN A 278 21.41 -0.15 0.15
CA GLN A 278 22.02 0.16 1.46
C GLN A 278 22.74 -1.05 2.09
N GLN A 279 22.25 -2.27 1.87
CA GLN A 279 22.68 -3.45 2.63
C GLN A 279 23.49 -4.47 1.81
N ALA A 280 23.43 -4.39 0.47
CA ALA A 280 24.12 -5.36 -0.36
C ALA A 280 25.66 -5.27 -0.16
N PRO A 281 26.35 -6.42 -0.09
CA PRO A 281 27.80 -6.43 -0.05
C PRO A 281 28.42 -5.71 -1.25
N LYS A 282 29.57 -5.07 -1.06
CA LYS A 282 30.27 -4.41 -2.16
C LYS A 282 30.50 -5.35 -3.33
N GLY A 283 30.05 -4.95 -4.51
CA GLY A 283 30.19 -5.75 -5.74
C GLY A 283 29.11 -6.80 -5.93
N PHE A 284 28.06 -6.82 -5.08
CA PHE A 284 26.90 -7.65 -5.32
C PHE A 284 26.14 -7.13 -6.54
N ASP A 285 26.05 -7.98 -7.57
CA ASP A 285 25.44 -7.65 -8.87
C ASP A 285 23.98 -8.11 -8.89
N TRP A 286 23.06 -7.17 -8.91
CA TRP A 286 21.62 -7.40 -8.88
C TRP A 286 20.88 -6.58 -9.94
N GLN A 287 19.67 -6.98 -10.27
CA GLN A 287 18.79 -6.28 -11.19
C GLN A 287 17.31 -6.52 -10.86
N VAL A 288 16.45 -5.61 -11.30
CA VAL A 288 15.01 -5.76 -11.26
C VAL A 288 14.52 -6.41 -12.56
N LEU A 289 13.65 -7.39 -12.41
CA LEU A 289 12.99 -8.06 -13.52
C LEU A 289 11.48 -7.88 -13.38
N PRO A 290 10.72 -7.83 -14.49
CA PRO A 290 9.27 -7.86 -14.43
C PRO A 290 8.77 -9.16 -13.77
N ALA A 291 7.63 -9.09 -13.09
CA ALA A 291 6.91 -10.27 -12.66
C ALA A 291 6.49 -11.13 -13.87
N PRO A 292 6.25 -12.44 -13.68
CA PRO A 292 5.84 -13.31 -14.78
C PRO A 292 4.51 -12.88 -15.40
N ALA A 293 4.38 -13.05 -16.70
CA ALA A 293 3.17 -12.79 -17.46
C ALA A 293 2.25 -14.01 -17.51
N GLY A 294 0.96 -13.75 -17.54
CA GLY A 294 -0.09 -14.74 -17.80
C GLY A 294 -0.86 -14.43 -19.08
N ALA A 295 -2.13 -14.85 -19.13
CA ALA A 295 -3.00 -14.63 -20.29
C ALA A 295 -3.26 -13.12 -20.55
N ASP A 296 -3.29 -12.31 -19.48
CA ASP A 296 -3.48 -10.86 -19.53
C ASP A 296 -2.15 -10.08 -19.49
N GLY A 297 -1.09 -10.69 -20.01
CA GLY A 297 0.23 -10.11 -20.09
C GLY A 297 0.87 -9.90 -18.71
N THR A 298 1.42 -8.72 -18.46
CA THR A 298 2.06 -8.33 -17.20
C THR A 298 1.16 -7.48 -16.31
N ALA A 299 -0.18 -7.52 -16.53
CA ALA A 299 -1.11 -6.81 -15.66
C ALA A 299 -0.94 -7.27 -14.20
N GLN A 300 -0.88 -6.32 -13.29
CA GLN A 300 -0.84 -6.61 -11.87
C GLN A 300 -1.61 -5.58 -11.06
N GLY A 301 -2.18 -6.03 -9.96
CA GLY A 301 -2.91 -5.16 -9.05
C GLY A 301 -1.96 -4.25 -8.28
N VAL A 302 -2.47 -3.08 -7.95
CA VAL A 302 -1.80 -2.15 -7.06
C VAL A 302 -2.83 -1.49 -6.13
N SER A 303 -2.44 -1.37 -4.87
CA SER A 303 -3.10 -0.52 -3.89
C SER A 303 -2.19 0.69 -3.69
N PRO A 304 -2.46 1.83 -4.36
CA PRO A 304 -1.65 3.02 -4.19
C PRO A 304 -1.67 3.50 -2.73
N GLN A 305 -0.59 4.14 -2.32
CA GLN A 305 -0.62 4.98 -1.13
C GLN A 305 -1.50 6.21 -1.40
N THR A 306 -2.23 6.65 -0.41
CA THR A 306 -3.22 7.71 -0.51
C THR A 306 -3.04 8.77 0.57
N LEU A 307 -3.51 9.97 0.27
CA LEU A 307 -3.70 11.05 1.23
C LEU A 307 -5.19 11.34 1.34
N SER A 308 -5.73 11.20 2.53
CA SER A 308 -7.14 11.45 2.85
C SER A 308 -7.29 12.54 3.90
N VAL A 309 -8.50 13.04 4.09
CA VAL A 309 -8.86 14.01 5.12
C VAL A 309 -9.89 13.37 6.03
N ALA A 310 -9.72 13.50 7.34
CA ALA A 310 -10.72 13.03 8.30
C ALA A 310 -12.03 13.82 8.16
N GLN A 311 -13.17 13.12 8.25
CA GLN A 311 -14.49 13.77 8.19
C GLN A 311 -14.69 14.80 9.30
N ASP A 312 -14.18 14.52 10.50
CA ASP A 312 -14.33 15.39 11.67
C ASP A 312 -13.30 16.53 11.71
N SER A 313 -12.38 16.61 10.73
CA SER A 313 -11.48 17.76 10.61
C SER A 313 -12.28 19.05 10.40
N ARG A 314 -12.01 20.04 11.24
CA ARG A 314 -12.61 21.39 11.11
C ARG A 314 -11.96 22.23 10.01
N HIS A 315 -10.88 21.70 9.40
CA HIS A 315 -10.00 22.39 8.46
C HIS A 315 -9.82 21.61 7.15
N GLN A 316 -10.92 21.00 6.65
CA GLN A 316 -10.88 20.15 5.46
C GLN A 316 -10.36 20.88 4.20
N LYS A 317 -10.64 22.17 4.06
CA LYS A 317 -10.15 22.98 2.92
C LYS A 317 -8.64 23.21 3.01
N GLU A 318 -8.14 23.53 4.18
CA GLU A 318 -6.73 23.73 4.46
C GLU A 318 -5.96 22.40 4.33
N ALA A 319 -6.54 21.30 4.79
CA ALA A 319 -6.02 19.95 4.62
C ALA A 319 -5.93 19.55 3.13
N ALA A 320 -6.97 19.81 2.35
CA ALA A 320 -6.97 19.58 0.90
C ALA A 320 -5.93 20.46 0.18
N ALA A 321 -5.73 21.72 0.62
CA ALA A 321 -4.70 22.60 0.07
C ALA A 321 -3.28 22.09 0.40
N PHE A 322 -3.06 21.53 1.59
CA PHE A 322 -1.79 20.88 1.93
C PHE A 322 -1.55 19.62 1.10
N ILE A 323 -2.56 18.77 0.88
CA ILE A 323 -2.49 17.63 -0.03
C ILE A 323 -2.11 18.11 -1.44
N ASP A 324 -2.77 19.15 -1.94
CA ASP A 324 -2.43 19.74 -3.25
C ASP A 324 -0.97 20.21 -3.34
N PHE A 325 -0.44 20.80 -2.27
CA PHE A 325 0.96 21.19 -2.21
C PHE A 325 1.89 19.97 -2.25
N LEU A 326 1.63 18.94 -1.45
CA LEU A 326 2.42 17.70 -1.45
C LEU A 326 2.44 17.05 -2.83
N LEU A 327 1.34 17.14 -3.58
CA LEU A 327 1.15 16.47 -4.86
C LEU A 327 1.42 17.37 -6.08
N ARG A 328 2.10 18.51 -5.91
CA ARG A 328 2.70 19.22 -7.03
C ARG A 328 3.78 18.35 -7.67
N PRO A 329 3.94 18.36 -9.01
CA PRO A 329 4.83 17.40 -9.69
C PRO A 329 6.22 17.27 -9.06
N LYS A 330 6.90 18.36 -8.75
CA LYS A 330 8.24 18.33 -8.11
C LYS A 330 8.23 17.70 -6.72
N ASN A 331 7.20 17.98 -5.92
CA ASN A 331 7.08 17.43 -4.58
C ASN A 331 6.73 15.94 -4.63
N MET A 332 5.85 15.55 -5.55
CA MET A 332 5.49 14.15 -5.78
C MET A 332 6.71 13.33 -6.26
N VAL A 333 7.56 13.88 -7.13
CA VAL A 333 8.84 13.26 -7.50
C VAL A 333 9.74 13.08 -6.27
N ARG A 334 9.81 14.09 -5.39
CA ARG A 334 10.61 14.00 -4.17
C ARG A 334 10.11 12.90 -3.23
N LEU A 335 8.78 12.81 -3.03
CA LEU A 335 8.17 11.72 -2.25
C LEU A 335 8.46 10.36 -2.89
N ALA A 336 8.29 10.25 -4.22
CA ALA A 336 8.55 9.02 -4.97
C ALA A 336 10.00 8.55 -4.86
N LEU A 337 10.96 9.46 -4.99
CA LEU A 337 12.39 9.14 -4.84
C LEU A 337 12.72 8.77 -3.39
N GLY A 338 12.13 9.45 -2.40
CA GLY A 338 12.32 9.15 -0.99
C GLY A 338 11.79 7.78 -0.59
N ASP A 339 10.64 7.39 -1.12
CA ASP A 339 10.00 6.09 -0.86
C ASP A 339 10.45 4.98 -1.82
N TRP A 340 11.26 5.32 -2.83
CA TRP A 340 11.68 4.41 -3.89
C TRP A 340 10.50 3.77 -4.63
N MET A 341 9.39 4.50 -4.72
CA MET A 341 8.15 4.14 -5.39
C MET A 341 7.94 5.00 -6.65
N LEU A 342 6.86 4.75 -7.37
CA LEU A 342 6.49 5.51 -8.57
C LEU A 342 5.35 6.46 -8.23
N PRO A 343 5.39 7.72 -8.69
CA PRO A 343 4.26 8.63 -8.53
C PRO A 343 3.09 8.19 -9.42
N THR A 344 1.87 8.49 -8.99
CA THR A 344 0.67 8.27 -9.80
C THR A 344 0.45 9.39 -10.83
N GLY A 345 0.87 10.63 -10.52
CA GLY A 345 0.73 11.78 -11.41
C GLY A 345 1.58 11.66 -12.68
N ALA A 346 0.97 11.89 -13.83
CA ALA A 346 1.63 11.73 -15.13
C ALA A 346 2.83 12.65 -15.33
N GLN A 347 2.73 13.91 -14.86
CA GLN A 347 3.85 14.87 -14.96
C GLN A 347 5.02 14.45 -14.06
N ALA A 348 4.74 13.98 -12.86
CA ALA A 348 5.77 13.48 -11.94
C ALA A 348 6.40 12.19 -12.47
N LEU A 349 5.59 11.27 -13.01
CA LEU A 349 6.10 10.02 -13.58
C LEU A 349 7.00 10.24 -14.79
N ALA A 350 6.80 11.34 -15.54
CA ALA A 350 7.63 11.71 -16.69
C ALA A 350 8.98 12.36 -16.30
N ASP A 351 9.25 12.56 -15.01
CA ASP A 351 10.50 13.19 -14.57
C ASP A 351 11.71 12.31 -14.95
N PRO A 352 12.77 12.88 -15.58
CA PRO A 352 13.95 12.14 -15.99
C PRO A 352 14.64 11.34 -14.88
N ALA A 353 14.53 11.76 -13.62
CA ALA A 353 15.10 11.03 -12.48
C ALA A 353 14.51 9.61 -12.31
N LEU A 354 13.27 9.40 -12.76
CA LEU A 354 12.56 8.11 -12.70
C LEU A 354 12.80 7.24 -13.96
N HIS A 355 13.57 7.72 -14.93
CA HIS A 355 13.85 7.00 -16.18
C HIS A 355 15.33 6.64 -16.36
N THR A 356 16.08 6.61 -15.27
CA THR A 356 17.50 6.23 -15.29
C THR A 356 17.68 4.72 -15.16
N SER A 357 18.76 4.19 -15.71
CA SER A 357 19.18 2.80 -15.49
C SER A 357 19.76 2.58 -14.08
N LYS A 358 20.12 3.66 -13.38
CA LYS A 358 20.60 3.56 -12.01
C LYS A 358 19.47 2.97 -11.14
N ASP A 359 19.80 1.94 -10.38
CA ASP A 359 18.88 1.28 -9.45
C ASP A 359 17.55 0.85 -10.11
N ASP A 360 17.60 0.58 -11.44
CA ASP A 360 16.45 0.08 -12.25
C ASP A 360 15.20 0.99 -12.26
N TRP A 361 15.34 2.30 -12.06
CA TRP A 361 14.20 3.23 -12.12
C TRP A 361 13.43 3.13 -13.44
N ALA A 362 14.15 3.05 -14.57
CA ALA A 362 13.54 2.91 -15.90
C ALA A 362 12.67 1.65 -16.03
N THR A 363 13.09 0.53 -15.44
CA THR A 363 12.31 -0.71 -15.41
C THR A 363 10.98 -0.50 -14.66
N GLY A 364 11.03 0.13 -13.49
CA GLY A 364 9.82 0.46 -12.72
C GLY A 364 8.86 1.38 -13.49
N ALA A 365 9.38 2.46 -14.08
CA ALA A 365 8.58 3.39 -14.86
C ALA A 365 7.88 2.71 -16.06
N ALA A 366 8.56 1.78 -16.75
CA ALA A 366 7.96 0.99 -17.81
C ALA A 366 6.82 0.08 -17.31
N LEU A 367 6.97 -0.50 -16.11
CA LEU A 367 5.95 -1.35 -15.50
C LEU A 367 4.71 -0.58 -15.02
N ALA A 368 4.82 0.73 -14.75
CA ALA A 368 3.69 1.54 -14.28
C ALA A 368 2.48 1.51 -15.22
N ALA A 369 2.68 1.35 -16.53
CA ALA A 369 1.61 1.26 -17.52
C ALA A 369 0.72 0.00 -17.36
N HIS A 370 1.24 -1.04 -16.73
CA HIS A 370 0.58 -2.34 -16.55
C HIS A 370 -0.14 -2.47 -15.21
N LEU A 371 -0.01 -1.47 -14.32
CA LEU A 371 -0.69 -1.46 -13.03
C LEU A 371 -2.20 -1.21 -13.21
N ARG A 372 -3.00 -1.94 -12.44
CA ARG A 372 -4.47 -1.87 -12.40
C ARG A 372 -4.90 -1.75 -10.93
N PRO A 373 -6.10 -1.26 -10.64
CA PRO A 373 -6.64 -1.36 -9.29
C PRO A 373 -6.55 -2.79 -8.77
N ALA A 374 -6.14 -2.95 -7.51
CA ALA A 374 -6.08 -4.26 -6.87
C ALA A 374 -7.48 -4.90 -6.83
N PRO A 375 -7.59 -6.24 -6.90
CA PRO A 375 -8.89 -6.92 -6.83
C PRO A 375 -9.71 -6.57 -5.58
N ALA A 376 -9.02 -6.27 -4.48
CA ALA A 376 -9.64 -5.94 -3.19
C ALA A 376 -10.13 -4.49 -3.05
N GLN A 377 -9.91 -3.63 -4.05
CA GLN A 377 -10.04 -2.17 -3.93
C GLN A 377 -11.43 -1.67 -3.52
N PHE A 378 -12.47 -2.43 -3.82
CA PHE A 378 -13.87 -2.03 -3.55
C PHE A 378 -14.54 -2.92 -2.49
N VAL A 379 -13.75 -3.70 -1.75
CA VAL A 379 -14.27 -4.76 -0.89
C VAL A 379 -14.35 -4.27 0.54
N ARG A 380 -15.56 -3.92 0.98
CA ARG A 380 -15.85 -3.65 2.39
C ARG A 380 -15.60 -4.90 3.23
N GLY A 381 -14.91 -4.75 4.36
CA GLY A 381 -14.50 -5.85 5.22
C GLY A 381 -13.29 -6.64 4.68
N TYR A 382 -12.59 -6.12 3.66
CA TYR A 382 -11.38 -6.74 3.14
C TYR A 382 -10.30 -6.94 4.21
N PRO A 383 -10.00 -5.98 5.10
CA PRO A 383 -9.01 -6.20 6.14
C PRO A 383 -9.33 -7.42 7.01
N GLU A 384 -10.58 -7.56 7.46
CA GLU A 384 -10.97 -8.73 8.25
C GLU A 384 -10.91 -10.03 7.44
N TRP A 385 -11.41 -10.02 6.20
CA TRP A 385 -11.31 -11.16 5.30
C TRP A 385 -9.85 -11.57 5.07
N LYS A 386 -8.97 -10.61 4.82
CA LYS A 386 -7.54 -10.82 4.59
C LYS A 386 -6.89 -11.51 5.80
N ASP A 387 -7.13 -10.97 7.00
CA ASP A 387 -6.42 -11.39 8.21
C ASP A 387 -7.00 -12.67 8.81
N LYS A 388 -8.33 -12.84 8.79
CA LYS A 388 -8.99 -13.96 9.45
C LYS A 388 -9.20 -15.18 8.54
N VAL A 389 -9.29 -14.98 7.24
CA VAL A 389 -9.61 -16.07 6.29
C VAL A 389 -8.44 -16.32 5.33
N ALA A 390 -8.04 -15.30 4.56
CA ALA A 390 -7.17 -15.53 3.42
C ALA A 390 -5.71 -15.77 3.83
N THR A 391 -5.17 -14.99 4.76
CA THR A 391 -3.77 -15.15 5.20
C THR A 391 -3.51 -16.56 5.74
N PRO A 392 -4.27 -17.09 6.72
CA PRO A 392 -4.04 -18.45 7.20
C PRO A 392 -4.27 -19.50 6.12
N ALA A 393 -5.31 -19.37 5.30
CA ALA A 393 -5.59 -20.33 4.24
C ALA A 393 -4.46 -20.42 3.20
N PHE A 394 -3.93 -19.28 2.74
CA PHE A 394 -2.79 -19.27 1.83
C PHE A 394 -1.51 -19.80 2.47
N GLN A 395 -1.22 -19.46 3.73
CA GLN A 395 -0.04 -19.98 4.43
C GLN A 395 -0.09 -21.50 4.59
N GLU A 396 -1.26 -22.06 4.97
CA GLU A 396 -1.45 -23.52 5.05
C GLU A 396 -1.34 -24.19 3.68
N TYR A 397 -1.87 -23.59 2.63
CA TYR A 397 -1.74 -24.10 1.27
C TYR A 397 -0.28 -24.09 0.79
N TYR A 398 0.43 -23.00 0.99
CA TYR A 398 1.84 -22.90 0.56
C TYR A 398 2.77 -23.84 1.33
N SER A 399 2.46 -24.14 2.58
CA SER A 399 3.18 -25.14 3.37
C SER A 399 2.81 -26.59 3.01
N GLY A 400 1.76 -26.79 2.20
CA GLY A 400 1.24 -28.12 1.85
C GLY A 400 0.37 -28.76 2.94
N ALA A 401 -0.07 -27.98 3.94
CA ALA A 401 -0.96 -28.49 4.99
C ALA A 401 -2.39 -28.73 4.48
N ILE A 402 -2.84 -27.94 3.50
CA ILE A 402 -4.14 -28.11 2.83
C ILE A 402 -3.96 -28.22 1.32
N GLY A 403 -4.95 -28.82 0.64
CA GLY A 403 -5.01 -28.88 -0.82
C GLY A 403 -5.70 -27.67 -1.45
N LEU A 404 -5.58 -27.53 -2.78
CA LEU A 404 -6.20 -26.44 -3.53
C LEU A 404 -7.74 -26.38 -3.38
N GLY A 405 -8.39 -27.53 -3.30
CA GLY A 405 -9.85 -27.62 -3.09
C GLY A 405 -10.27 -27.00 -1.77
N GLU A 406 -9.53 -27.30 -0.70
CA GLU A 406 -9.79 -26.76 0.63
C GLU A 406 -9.43 -25.25 0.70
N LEU A 407 -8.35 -24.81 0.06
CA LEU A 407 -8.06 -23.38 -0.08
C LEU A 407 -9.25 -22.64 -0.71
N ARG A 408 -9.77 -23.15 -1.85
CA ARG A 408 -10.94 -22.59 -2.54
C ARG A 408 -12.14 -22.52 -1.61
N GLU A 409 -12.47 -23.63 -0.95
CA GLU A 409 -13.62 -23.73 -0.06
C GLU A 409 -13.56 -22.72 1.09
N ARG A 410 -12.41 -22.56 1.73
CA ARG A 410 -12.24 -21.56 2.80
C ARG A 410 -12.36 -20.13 2.28
N LEU A 411 -11.69 -19.80 1.18
CA LEU A 411 -11.76 -18.46 0.59
C LEU A 411 -13.19 -18.09 0.20
N GLU A 412 -13.94 -19.03 -0.39
CA GLU A 412 -15.32 -18.79 -0.85
C GLU A 412 -16.33 -18.84 0.32
N ASN A 413 -16.37 -19.92 1.09
CA ASN A 413 -17.40 -20.12 2.10
C ASN A 413 -17.19 -19.21 3.31
N ASP A 414 -16.02 -19.32 3.96
CA ASP A 414 -15.72 -18.51 5.15
C ASP A 414 -15.55 -17.03 4.76
N GLY A 415 -14.97 -16.78 3.59
CA GLY A 415 -14.81 -15.44 3.06
C GLY A 415 -16.12 -14.73 2.80
N ASN A 416 -17.08 -15.38 2.15
CA ASN A 416 -18.40 -14.79 1.91
C ASN A 416 -19.20 -14.58 3.20
N LEU A 417 -19.01 -15.41 4.24
CA LEU A 417 -19.60 -15.17 5.56
C LEU A 417 -19.04 -13.89 6.22
N VAL A 418 -17.74 -13.65 6.09
CA VAL A 418 -17.13 -12.41 6.59
C VAL A 418 -17.70 -11.21 5.83
N LEU A 419 -17.59 -11.19 4.50
CA LEU A 419 -18.00 -10.05 3.68
C LEU A 419 -19.51 -9.72 3.82
N ALA A 420 -20.37 -10.73 4.01
CA ALA A 420 -21.81 -10.52 4.19
C ALA A 420 -22.17 -9.63 5.39
N ARG A 421 -21.29 -9.50 6.39
CA ARG A 421 -21.50 -8.62 7.55
C ARG A 421 -21.39 -7.15 7.21
N TYR A 422 -20.56 -6.82 6.22
CA TYR A 422 -20.27 -5.47 5.77
C TYR A 422 -21.19 -4.96 4.65
N GLN A 423 -22.06 -5.82 4.12
CA GLN A 423 -22.88 -5.54 2.95
C GLN A 423 -24.40 -5.46 3.28
N ARG A 424 -24.72 -5.24 4.54
CA ARG A 424 -26.08 -5.08 5.04
C ARG A 424 -26.56 -3.65 4.95
#